data_3430044b157eb9bdda687712a0048b3e
#
_entry.id   3430044b157eb9bdda687712a0048b3e
#
_cell.length_a   1.000
_cell.length_b   1.000
_cell.length_c   1.000
_cell.angle_alpha   90.00
_cell.angle_beta   90.00
_cell.angle_gamma   90.00
#
_symmetry.space_group_name_H-M   'P 1'
#
loop_
_entity.id
_entity.type
_entity.pdbx_description
1 polymer ?
#
loop_
_entity_poly.entity_id
_entity_poly.type
_entity_poly.pdbx_seq_one_letter_code
_entity_poly.pdbx_strand_id
1 'polypeptide(L)'
;MEILTARLRLRPARAGDLADLHAVFRDPRAMRYWSTPPHADREQTRDFLARMIAAPAGESRDFVVERQGRVIGKAGCYRLPEIGYILHPDAWGQGLATEALTAVIADVFAAFPVAKLTADVDPRNAASLALLARLGFSETHRARRTWLVGEEWCDSVYLAIDRPPGSGVSFGPASR
;
A
#
# COMPACT_ATOMS: atom_id res chain seq x y z
N MET A 1 -12.77 -10.05 2.10
CA MET A 1 -12.59 -9.70 3.54
C MET A 1 -12.39 -8.20 3.64
N GLU A 2 -12.92 -7.57 4.68
CA GLU A 2 -12.78 -6.14 4.97
C GLU A 2 -12.17 -5.97 6.35
N ILE A 3 -11.45 -4.87 6.56
CA ILE A 3 -10.88 -4.51 7.86
C ILE A 3 -11.51 -3.19 8.29
N LEU A 4 -12.10 -3.17 9.47
CA LEU A 4 -12.62 -1.96 10.10
C LEU A 4 -11.64 -1.47 11.14
N THR A 5 -11.32 -0.18 11.11
CA THR A 5 -10.52 0.52 12.12
C THR A 5 -11.36 1.59 12.80
N ALA A 6 -10.77 2.40 13.66
CA ALA A 6 -11.49 3.47 14.34
C ALA A 6 -12.13 4.50 13.38
N ARG A 7 -11.49 4.78 12.25
CA ARG A 7 -11.92 5.85 11.31
C ARG A 7 -12.00 5.40 9.86
N LEU A 8 -11.53 4.18 9.53
CA LEU A 8 -11.36 3.71 8.16
C LEU A 8 -12.04 2.36 7.95
N ARG A 9 -12.43 2.13 6.71
CA ARG A 9 -12.81 0.83 6.18
C ARG A 9 -11.84 0.47 5.06
N LEU A 10 -11.08 -0.58 5.26
CA LEU A 10 -10.19 -1.14 4.25
C LEU A 10 -10.92 -2.31 3.58
N ARG A 11 -11.15 -2.23 2.30
CA ARG A 11 -11.92 -3.23 1.56
C ARG A 11 -11.34 -3.51 0.19
N PRO A 12 -11.67 -4.64 -0.43
CA PRO A 12 -11.34 -4.88 -1.83
C PRO A 12 -11.85 -3.76 -2.73
N ALA A 13 -11.08 -3.46 -3.77
CA ALA A 13 -11.45 -2.50 -4.80
C ALA A 13 -12.63 -3.01 -5.63
N ARG A 14 -13.43 -2.08 -6.14
CA ARG A 14 -14.57 -2.34 -7.02
C ARG A 14 -14.68 -1.28 -8.11
N ALA A 15 -15.33 -1.58 -9.21
CA ALA A 15 -15.41 -0.67 -10.37
C ALA A 15 -15.96 0.73 -10.02
N GLY A 16 -16.85 0.82 -9.03
CA GLY A 16 -17.40 2.10 -8.56
C GLY A 16 -16.40 3.03 -7.88
N ASP A 17 -15.20 2.54 -7.54
CA ASP A 17 -14.16 3.35 -6.88
C ASP A 17 -13.38 4.25 -7.85
N LEU A 18 -13.64 4.14 -9.16
CA LEU A 18 -12.89 4.81 -10.21
C LEU A 18 -12.80 6.33 -10.01
N ALA A 19 -13.90 6.99 -9.66
CA ALA A 19 -13.93 8.45 -9.55
C ALA A 19 -13.05 8.95 -8.39
N ASP A 20 -13.16 8.31 -7.24
CA ASP A 20 -12.41 8.68 -6.05
C ASP A 20 -10.92 8.34 -6.21
N LEU A 21 -10.58 7.15 -6.74
CA LEU A 21 -9.20 6.77 -7.02
C LEU A 21 -8.57 7.67 -8.08
N HIS A 22 -9.34 8.09 -9.11
CA HIS A 22 -8.83 9.05 -10.08
C HIS A 22 -8.49 10.39 -9.45
N ALA A 23 -9.28 10.86 -8.48
CA ALA A 23 -8.94 12.08 -7.74
C ALA A 23 -7.58 11.97 -7.02
N VAL A 24 -7.24 10.79 -6.49
CA VAL A 24 -5.94 10.52 -5.86
C VAL A 24 -4.82 10.45 -6.91
N PHE A 25 -4.98 9.61 -7.93
CA PHE A 25 -3.91 9.32 -8.89
C PHE A 25 -3.66 10.44 -9.92
N ARG A 26 -4.58 11.39 -10.08
CA ARG A 26 -4.34 12.58 -10.90
C ARG A 26 -3.65 13.71 -10.14
N ASP A 27 -3.65 13.70 -8.80
CA ASP A 27 -3.06 14.77 -7.98
C ASP A 27 -1.53 14.65 -7.99
N PRO A 28 -0.80 15.65 -8.54
CA PRO A 28 0.65 15.58 -8.65
C PRO A 28 1.36 15.57 -7.29
N ARG A 29 0.72 16.05 -6.23
CA ARG A 29 1.27 16.01 -4.88
C ARG A 29 1.24 14.58 -4.34
N ALA A 30 0.12 13.86 -4.54
CA ALA A 30 -0.03 12.46 -4.14
C ALA A 30 0.93 11.56 -4.92
N MET A 31 1.08 11.81 -6.22
CA MET A 31 1.86 10.99 -7.14
C MET A 31 3.35 11.33 -7.20
N ARG A 32 3.80 12.35 -6.45
CA ARG A 32 5.18 12.88 -6.52
C ARG A 32 6.27 11.81 -6.39
N TYR A 33 6.02 10.80 -5.57
CA TYR A 33 6.97 9.72 -5.28
C TYR A 33 6.39 8.34 -5.63
N TRP A 34 5.36 8.32 -6.48
CA TRP A 34 4.79 7.08 -6.97
C TRP A 34 5.59 6.53 -8.15
N SER A 35 5.44 5.24 -8.43
CA SER A 35 6.18 4.55 -9.50
C SER A 35 5.76 4.94 -10.94
N THR A 36 4.75 5.78 -11.08
CA THR A 36 4.28 6.32 -12.37
C THR A 36 4.00 7.82 -12.25
N PRO A 37 4.03 8.58 -13.34
CA PRO A 37 3.53 9.94 -13.36
C PRO A 37 2.05 10.01 -12.95
N PRO A 38 1.53 11.21 -12.57
CA PRO A 38 0.10 11.40 -12.37
C PRO A 38 -0.72 10.93 -13.56
N HIS A 39 -1.84 10.26 -13.30
CA HIS A 39 -2.72 9.78 -14.36
C HIS A 39 -3.32 10.96 -15.14
N ALA A 40 -3.08 11.01 -16.44
CA ALA A 40 -3.57 12.07 -17.31
C ALA A 40 -5.09 12.00 -17.51
N ASP A 41 -5.67 10.81 -17.49
CA ASP A 41 -7.08 10.56 -17.74
C ASP A 41 -7.64 9.42 -16.84
N ARG A 42 -8.96 9.26 -16.93
CA ARG A 42 -9.66 8.20 -16.17
C ARG A 42 -9.39 6.79 -16.71
N GLU A 43 -8.92 6.66 -17.94
CA GLU A 43 -8.64 5.35 -18.53
C GLU A 43 -7.43 4.71 -17.86
N GLN A 44 -6.36 5.46 -17.66
CA GLN A 44 -5.21 5.00 -16.91
C GLN A 44 -5.58 4.54 -15.49
N THR A 45 -6.48 5.29 -14.82
CA THR A 45 -6.96 4.89 -13.49
C THR A 45 -7.84 3.65 -13.56
N ARG A 46 -8.66 3.51 -14.62
CA ARG A 46 -9.49 2.32 -14.84
C ARG A 46 -8.63 1.07 -15.01
N ASP A 47 -7.57 1.16 -15.79
CA ASP A 47 -6.63 0.05 -16.00
C ASP A 47 -5.91 -0.34 -14.70
N PHE A 48 -5.49 0.66 -13.92
CA PHE A 48 -4.93 0.42 -12.59
C PHE A 48 -5.93 -0.30 -11.68
N LEU A 49 -7.16 0.22 -11.60
CA LEU A 49 -8.23 -0.35 -10.80
C LEU A 49 -8.60 -1.77 -11.25
N ALA A 50 -8.65 -2.01 -12.56
CA ALA A 50 -8.93 -3.34 -13.10
C ALA A 50 -7.85 -4.36 -12.68
N ARG A 51 -6.57 -3.99 -12.74
CA ARG A 51 -5.47 -4.83 -12.24
C ARG A 51 -5.57 -5.08 -10.73
N MET A 52 -5.95 -4.06 -9.95
CA MET A 52 -6.15 -4.20 -8.50
C MET A 52 -7.29 -5.18 -8.18
N ILE A 53 -8.41 -5.12 -8.93
CA ILE A 53 -9.56 -6.03 -8.77
C ILE A 53 -9.21 -7.46 -9.19
N ALA A 54 -8.44 -7.61 -10.27
CA ALA A 54 -8.07 -8.92 -10.83
C ALA A 54 -6.87 -9.58 -10.12
N ALA A 55 -6.22 -8.89 -9.17
CA ALA A 55 -5.04 -9.40 -8.49
C ALA A 55 -5.36 -10.71 -7.74
N PRO A 56 -4.51 -11.76 -7.88
CA PRO A 56 -4.76 -13.05 -7.24
C PRO A 56 -4.75 -12.92 -5.71
N ALA A 57 -5.76 -13.45 -5.04
CA ALA A 57 -5.92 -13.36 -3.59
C ALA A 57 -4.77 -14.03 -2.79
N GLY A 58 -4.05 -14.99 -3.39
CA GLY A 58 -2.88 -15.63 -2.78
C GLY A 58 -1.57 -14.85 -2.93
N GLU A 59 -1.53 -13.85 -3.83
CA GLU A 59 -0.32 -13.08 -4.17
C GLU A 59 -0.45 -11.60 -3.82
N SER A 60 -1.67 -11.14 -3.59
CA SER A 60 -2.02 -9.75 -3.32
C SER A 60 -2.87 -9.62 -2.07
N ARG A 61 -2.65 -8.55 -1.33
CA ARG A 61 -3.47 -8.14 -0.19
C ARG A 61 -3.59 -6.63 -0.17
N ASP A 62 -4.30 -6.10 -1.16
CA ASP A 62 -4.37 -4.67 -1.45
C ASP A 62 -5.81 -4.15 -1.27
N PHE A 63 -5.96 -3.03 -0.59
CA PHE A 63 -7.26 -2.48 -0.20
C PHE A 63 -7.40 -1.04 -0.68
N VAL A 64 -8.62 -0.65 -1.03
CA VAL A 64 -8.99 0.77 -1.02
C VAL A 64 -9.22 1.19 0.43
N VAL A 65 -8.81 2.41 0.73
CA VAL A 65 -9.00 3.06 2.04
C VAL A 65 -10.22 3.97 1.95
N GLU A 66 -11.30 3.56 2.60
CA GLU A 66 -12.57 4.30 2.61
C GLU A 66 -12.74 5.03 3.96
N ARG A 67 -13.14 6.30 3.90
CA ARG A 67 -13.49 7.13 5.05
C ARG A 67 -14.81 7.84 4.78
N GLN A 68 -15.79 7.69 5.67
CA GLN A 68 -17.11 8.35 5.54
C GLN A 68 -17.78 8.13 4.17
N GLY A 69 -17.69 6.89 3.64
CA GLY A 69 -18.29 6.51 2.37
C GLY A 69 -17.52 6.94 1.11
N ARG A 70 -16.35 7.57 1.24
CA ARG A 70 -15.48 7.96 0.11
C ARG A 70 -14.14 7.24 0.16
N VAL A 71 -13.65 6.81 -0.99
CA VAL A 71 -12.30 6.27 -1.10
C VAL A 71 -11.30 7.42 -1.11
N ILE A 72 -10.39 7.42 -0.12
CA ILE A 72 -9.35 8.43 0.04
C ILE A 72 -7.97 7.94 -0.41
N GLY A 73 -7.85 6.71 -0.91
CA GLY A 73 -6.61 6.14 -1.39
C GLY A 73 -6.60 4.62 -1.34
N LYS A 74 -5.40 4.05 -1.32
CA LYS A 74 -5.18 2.61 -1.18
C LYS A 74 -4.04 2.31 -0.21
N ALA A 75 -4.06 1.13 0.39
CA ALA A 75 -2.97 0.61 1.23
C ALA A 75 -2.98 -0.92 1.22
N GLY A 76 -1.82 -1.55 1.08
CA GLY A 76 -1.70 -3.00 1.06
C GLY A 76 -0.51 -3.50 0.28
N CYS A 77 -0.49 -4.80 0.02
CA CYS A 77 0.50 -5.45 -0.83
C CYS A 77 -0.13 -5.75 -2.19
N TYR A 78 0.22 -4.98 -3.21
CA TYR A 78 -0.14 -5.32 -4.59
C TYR A 78 0.47 -6.66 -5.01
N ARG A 79 1.70 -6.90 -4.57
CA ARG A 79 2.38 -8.19 -4.65
C ARG A 79 3.07 -8.46 -3.32
N LEU A 80 2.71 -9.56 -2.67
CA LEU A 80 3.37 -9.99 -1.44
C LEU A 80 4.87 -10.24 -1.68
N PRO A 81 5.76 -9.86 -0.77
CA PRO A 81 5.51 -9.22 0.52
C PRO A 81 5.65 -7.68 0.52
N GLU A 82 5.62 -7.03 -0.65
CA GLU A 82 5.86 -5.59 -0.76
C GLU A 82 4.62 -4.76 -0.44
N ILE A 83 4.72 -3.88 0.56
CA ILE A 83 3.67 -2.96 0.97
C ILE A 83 3.79 -1.63 0.24
N GLY A 84 2.65 -1.12 -0.26
CA GLY A 84 2.55 0.18 -0.89
C GLY A 84 1.27 0.89 -0.50
N TYR A 85 1.31 2.21 -0.45
CA TYR A 85 0.16 3.04 -0.08
C TYR A 85 0.23 4.43 -0.67
N ILE A 86 -0.94 5.01 -0.90
CA ILE A 86 -1.12 6.38 -1.36
C ILE A 86 -2.45 6.90 -0.84
N LEU A 87 -2.47 8.12 -0.30
CA LEU A 87 -3.69 8.81 0.12
C LEU A 87 -3.79 10.17 -0.56
N HIS A 88 -5.02 10.60 -0.80
CA HIS A 88 -5.32 11.96 -1.25
C HIS A 88 -4.72 12.98 -0.27
N PRO A 89 -4.14 14.10 -0.77
CA PRO A 89 -3.50 15.10 0.09
C PRO A 89 -4.39 15.64 1.21
N ASP A 90 -5.69 15.77 1.00
CA ASP A 90 -6.64 16.24 2.02
C ASP A 90 -6.78 15.27 3.22
N ALA A 91 -6.27 14.05 3.08
CA ALA A 91 -6.23 13.05 4.15
C ALA A 91 -4.89 13.02 4.92
N TRP A 92 -3.91 13.83 4.51
CA TRP A 92 -2.60 13.86 5.14
C TRP A 92 -2.60 14.55 6.50
N GLY A 93 -1.57 14.30 7.30
CA GLY A 93 -1.39 14.94 8.62
C GLY A 93 -2.38 14.50 9.71
N GLN A 94 -3.30 13.56 9.39
CA GLN A 94 -4.35 13.11 10.30
C GLN A 94 -4.09 11.72 10.91
N GLY A 95 -2.93 11.12 10.66
CA GLY A 95 -2.59 9.78 11.14
C GLY A 95 -3.30 8.63 10.40
N LEU A 96 -4.05 8.91 9.33
CA LEU A 96 -4.85 7.90 8.62
C LEU A 96 -3.99 6.86 7.90
N ALA A 97 -2.84 7.26 7.33
CA ALA A 97 -1.91 6.31 6.74
C ALA A 97 -1.33 5.34 7.79
N THR A 98 -0.97 5.84 8.97
CA THR A 98 -0.50 5.00 10.09
C THR A 98 -1.58 4.00 10.49
N GLU A 99 -2.82 4.47 10.67
CA GLU A 99 -3.96 3.61 11.03
C GLU A 99 -4.22 2.51 10.00
N ALA A 100 -4.25 2.87 8.71
CA ALA A 100 -4.45 1.93 7.62
C ALA A 100 -3.33 0.88 7.57
N LEU A 101 -2.06 1.31 7.60
CA LEU A 101 -0.92 0.40 7.51
C LEU A 101 -0.77 -0.50 8.73
N THR A 102 -1.05 -0.01 9.93
CA THR A 102 -1.07 -0.86 11.14
C THR A 102 -2.04 -2.03 10.95
N ALA A 103 -3.24 -1.76 10.45
CA ALA A 103 -4.25 -2.78 10.21
C ALA A 103 -3.86 -3.74 9.08
N VAL A 104 -3.30 -3.22 7.98
CA VAL A 104 -2.82 -4.04 6.85
C VAL A 104 -1.67 -4.96 7.28
N ILE A 105 -0.67 -4.45 8.00
CA ILE A 105 0.48 -5.24 8.47
C ILE A 105 0.00 -6.41 9.35
N ALA A 106 -0.89 -6.14 10.29
CA ALA A 106 -1.46 -7.17 11.16
C ALA A 106 -2.23 -8.22 10.35
N ASP A 107 -3.06 -7.79 9.41
CA ASP A 107 -3.85 -8.69 8.55
C ASP A 107 -2.97 -9.55 7.64
N VAL A 108 -1.95 -8.97 7.00
CA VAL A 108 -1.04 -9.74 6.13
C VAL A 108 -0.28 -10.79 6.94
N PHE A 109 0.27 -10.44 8.09
CA PHE A 109 0.95 -11.42 8.94
C PHE A 109 0.02 -12.49 9.51
N ALA A 110 -1.26 -12.19 9.72
CA ALA A 110 -2.25 -13.18 10.13
C ALA A 110 -2.67 -14.11 8.98
N ALA A 111 -2.79 -13.59 7.76
CA ALA A 111 -3.37 -14.31 6.63
C ALA A 111 -2.35 -15.06 5.76
N PHE A 112 -1.08 -14.63 5.74
CA PHE A 112 -0.06 -15.16 4.82
C PHE A 112 1.20 -15.61 5.56
N PRO A 113 1.87 -16.70 5.13
CA PRO A 113 3.09 -17.22 5.75
C PRO A 113 4.35 -16.45 5.30
N VAL A 114 4.27 -15.12 5.20
CA VAL A 114 5.43 -14.29 4.84
C VAL A 114 6.30 -14.06 6.06
N ALA A 115 7.62 -14.21 5.93
CA ALA A 115 8.57 -14.02 7.03
C ALA A 115 8.78 -12.53 7.36
N LYS A 116 8.57 -11.66 6.36
CA LYS A 116 8.74 -10.21 6.49
C LYS A 116 7.85 -9.48 5.49
N LEU A 117 7.57 -8.21 5.75
CA LEU A 117 7.08 -7.25 4.76
C LEU A 117 8.21 -6.33 4.32
N THR A 118 8.18 -5.90 3.07
CA THR A 118 9.15 -4.99 2.47
C THR A 118 8.47 -3.72 1.97
N ALA A 119 9.24 -2.65 1.82
CA ALA A 119 8.80 -1.42 1.17
C ALA A 119 9.95 -0.85 0.35
N ASP A 120 9.62 -0.27 -0.81
CA ASP A 120 10.51 0.52 -1.64
C ASP A 120 10.05 1.98 -1.61
N VAL A 121 10.94 2.89 -1.21
CA VAL A 121 10.62 4.30 -0.99
C VAL A 121 11.65 5.19 -1.66
N ASP A 122 11.19 6.21 -2.40
CA ASP A 122 12.08 7.28 -2.88
C ASP A 122 12.74 7.98 -1.68
N PRO A 123 14.09 8.12 -1.63
CA PRO A 123 14.80 8.75 -0.52
C PRO A 123 14.35 10.18 -0.21
N ARG A 124 13.74 10.87 -1.17
CA ARG A 124 13.18 12.20 -1.00
C ARG A 124 11.85 12.23 -0.28
N ASN A 125 11.18 11.07 -0.16
CA ASN A 125 9.89 10.93 0.54
C ASN A 125 10.10 10.76 2.06
N ALA A 126 10.57 11.81 2.71
CA ALA A 126 10.85 11.81 4.15
C ALA A 126 9.60 11.45 4.99
N ALA A 127 8.41 11.82 4.52
CA ALA A 127 7.16 11.51 5.23
C ALA A 127 6.88 9.99 5.25
N SER A 128 7.08 9.29 4.12
CA SER A 128 6.93 7.85 4.02
C SER A 128 7.99 7.12 4.85
N LEU A 129 9.25 7.53 4.76
CA LEU A 129 10.35 6.96 5.55
C LEU A 129 10.08 7.07 7.05
N ALA A 130 9.66 8.26 7.52
CA ALA A 130 9.34 8.47 8.93
C ALA A 130 8.10 7.66 9.38
N LEU A 131 7.11 7.49 8.52
CA LEU A 131 5.92 6.70 8.82
C LEU A 131 6.28 5.22 8.94
N LEU A 132 7.01 4.66 7.98
CA LEU A 132 7.42 3.25 8.01
C LEU A 132 8.35 2.95 9.20
N ALA A 133 9.28 3.86 9.53
CA ALA A 133 10.12 3.73 10.73
C ALA A 133 9.28 3.64 12.02
N ARG A 134 8.25 4.48 12.16
CA ARG A 134 7.31 4.38 13.31
C ARG A 134 6.52 3.08 13.36
N LEU A 135 6.29 2.45 12.22
CA LEU A 135 5.64 1.13 12.12
C LEU A 135 6.61 -0.05 12.33
N GLY A 136 7.90 0.23 12.58
CA GLY A 136 8.91 -0.78 12.88
C GLY A 136 9.70 -1.26 11.68
N PHE A 137 9.52 -0.67 10.50
CA PHE A 137 10.38 -0.96 9.35
C PHE A 137 11.79 -0.39 9.58
N SER A 138 12.80 -1.16 9.20
CA SER A 138 14.20 -0.77 9.21
C SER A 138 14.75 -0.77 7.79
N GLU A 139 15.64 0.17 7.49
CA GLU A 139 16.35 0.22 6.21
C GLU A 139 17.24 -1.01 6.05
N THR A 140 17.16 -1.67 4.90
CA THR A 140 18.00 -2.81 4.55
C THR A 140 19.14 -2.43 3.62
N HIS A 141 18.85 -1.63 2.60
CA HIS A 141 19.85 -1.12 1.66
C HIS A 141 19.26 0.03 0.83
N ARG A 142 20.13 0.66 0.03
CA ARG A 142 19.77 1.67 -0.96
C ARG A 142 20.29 1.29 -2.33
N ALA A 143 19.56 1.73 -3.37
CA ALA A 143 20.03 1.59 -4.74
C ALA A 143 19.73 2.87 -5.54
N ARG A 144 20.59 3.15 -6.52
CA ARG A 144 20.42 4.32 -7.39
C ARG A 144 19.76 3.92 -8.69
N ARG A 145 18.95 4.85 -9.24
CA ARG A 145 18.34 4.71 -10.57
C ARG A 145 17.55 3.40 -10.72
N THR A 146 16.71 3.11 -9.76
CA THR A 146 15.90 1.88 -9.71
C THR A 146 14.59 2.00 -10.46
N TRP A 147 14.03 3.22 -10.52
CA TRP A 147 12.77 3.50 -11.20
C TRP A 147 12.93 4.65 -12.18
N LEU A 148 12.40 4.46 -13.41
CA LEU A 148 12.24 5.54 -14.38
C LEU A 148 10.79 6.02 -14.32
N VAL A 149 10.56 7.21 -13.78
CA VAL A 149 9.24 7.84 -13.66
C VAL A 149 9.17 9.00 -14.66
N GLY A 150 8.43 8.80 -15.75
CA GLY A 150 8.52 9.71 -16.89
C GLY A 150 9.93 9.69 -17.48
N GLU A 151 10.65 10.81 -17.40
CA GLU A 151 12.03 10.95 -17.84
C GLU A 151 13.04 10.98 -16.69
N GLU A 152 12.57 10.90 -15.44
CA GLU A 152 13.41 11.01 -14.24
C GLU A 152 13.76 9.62 -13.68
N TRP A 153 15.06 9.38 -13.50
CA TRP A 153 15.54 8.23 -12.73
C TRP A 153 15.48 8.51 -11.23
N CYS A 154 14.72 7.71 -10.51
CA CYS A 154 14.57 7.79 -9.06
C CYS A 154 15.41 6.71 -8.38
N ASP A 155 15.88 7.03 -7.18
CA ASP A 155 16.60 6.11 -6.30
C ASP A 155 15.61 5.40 -5.35
N SER A 156 16.05 4.30 -4.72
CA SER A 156 15.27 3.55 -3.74
C SER A 156 15.98 3.43 -2.41
N VAL A 157 15.20 3.53 -1.35
CA VAL A 157 15.50 3.02 0.00
C VAL A 157 14.61 1.81 0.24
N TYR A 158 15.23 0.66 0.43
CA TYR A 158 14.51 -0.57 0.73
C TYR A 158 14.42 -0.76 2.24
N LEU A 159 13.21 -1.01 2.71
CA LEU A 159 12.93 -1.23 4.13
C LEU A 159 12.26 -2.58 4.32
N ALA A 160 12.39 -3.14 5.53
CA ALA A 160 11.71 -4.36 5.92
C ALA A 160 11.28 -4.33 7.38
N ILE A 161 10.20 -5.07 7.67
CA ILE A 161 9.78 -5.44 9.03
C ILE A 161 9.60 -6.94 9.08
N ASP A 162 10.24 -7.60 10.04
CA ASP A 162 10.08 -9.02 10.25
C ASP A 162 8.75 -9.36 10.90
N ARG A 163 8.28 -10.59 10.66
CA ARG A 163 7.11 -11.13 11.35
C ARG A 163 7.39 -11.18 12.85
N PRO A 164 6.47 -10.64 13.69
CA PRO A 164 6.59 -10.75 15.14
C PRO A 164 6.61 -12.22 15.59
N PRO A 165 7.45 -12.58 16.58
CA PRO A 165 7.42 -13.90 17.17
C PRO A 165 6.02 -14.26 17.69
N GLY A 166 5.53 -15.46 17.41
CA GLY A 166 4.22 -15.93 17.89
C GLY A 166 3.01 -15.56 17.03
N SER A 167 3.17 -14.80 15.94
CA SER A 167 2.11 -14.49 14.96
C SER A 167 1.89 -15.63 13.93
N GLY A 168 2.12 -16.89 14.32
CA GLY A 168 2.02 -18.03 13.43
C GLY A 168 0.58 -18.32 13.01
N VAL A 169 0.34 -18.53 11.70
CA VAL A 169 -0.83 -19.22 11.21
C VAL A 169 -0.73 -20.65 11.72
N SER A 170 -1.60 -21.03 12.67
CA SER A 170 -1.69 -22.42 13.12
C SER A 170 -2.26 -23.24 11.97
N PHE A 171 -1.40 -23.94 11.24
CA PHE A 171 -1.83 -25.00 10.35
C PHE A 171 -2.28 -26.17 11.23
N GLY A 172 -3.58 -26.37 11.42
CA GLY A 172 -4.11 -27.60 11.96
C GLY A 172 -3.60 -28.78 11.09
N PRO A 173 -3.35 -29.96 11.67
CA PRO A 173 -2.87 -31.10 10.91
C PRO A 173 -3.90 -31.45 9.83
N ALA A 174 -3.42 -31.57 8.58
CA ALA A 174 -4.23 -32.09 7.48
C ALA A 174 -4.77 -33.46 7.89
N SER A 175 -6.10 -33.55 8.02
CA SER A 175 -6.78 -34.84 8.21
C SER A 175 -6.45 -35.75 7.02
N ARG A 176 -5.85 -36.89 7.30
CA ARG A 176 -5.62 -37.98 6.34
C ARG A 176 -6.94 -38.66 5.96
#